data_29087e892b9fd2ca314583fbe8e230a0
#
_entry.id   29087e892b9fd2ca314583fbe8e230a0
#
_cell.length_a   1.000
_cell.length_b   1.000
_cell.length_c   1.000
_cell.angle_alpha   90.00
_cell.angle_beta   90.00
_cell.angle_gamma   90.00
#
_symmetry.space_group_name_H-M   'P 1'
#
loop_
_entity.id
_entity.type
_entity.pdbx_description
1 polymer ?
#
loop_
_entity_poly.entity_id
_entity_poly.type
_entity_poly.pdbx_seq_one_letter_code
_entity_poly.pdbx_strand_id
1 'polypeptide(L)'
;ELPTDDETFDNIVAFWTPADPAAAGREYRMNYRLSWLADNPLPPINARFRAVRLGKGGIPGQPRPADTVKVVCDFEATGLEGAERGPAIRTVVTASRGRVGGEAAYPVVGQDGWRAIFDIDFADLPPDEDEPIDLRVYVEHDGKAATETLILQLFPSQLREMLAATN
;
A
#
# COMPACT_ATOMS: atom_id res chain seq x y z
N GLU A 1 -2.86 -20.51 0.92
CA GLU A 1 -4.15 -20.33 0.25
C GLU A 1 -4.74 -21.70 -0.02
N LEU A 2 -5.96 -21.94 0.39
CA LEU A 2 -6.70 -23.17 0.06
C LEU A 2 -7.43 -22.90 -1.25
N PRO A 3 -7.16 -23.63 -2.32
CA PRO A 3 -7.92 -23.48 -3.55
C PRO A 3 -9.38 -23.89 -3.30
N THR A 4 -10.30 -22.99 -3.55
CA THR A 4 -11.75 -23.26 -3.48
C THR A 4 -12.37 -22.82 -4.80
N ASP A 5 -13.27 -23.65 -5.34
CA ASP A 5 -13.99 -23.36 -6.57
C ASP A 5 -15.29 -22.58 -6.30
N ASP A 6 -15.56 -22.21 -5.04
CA ASP A 6 -16.80 -21.56 -4.62
C ASP A 6 -16.56 -20.61 -3.44
N GLU A 7 -17.20 -19.45 -3.44
CA GLU A 7 -17.16 -18.44 -2.37
C GLU A 7 -17.96 -18.82 -1.12
N THR A 8 -18.40 -20.06 -0.99
CA THR A 8 -19.13 -20.57 0.19
C THR A 8 -18.27 -20.70 1.45
N PHE A 9 -16.94 -20.51 1.34
CA PHE A 9 -16.02 -20.54 2.47
C PHE A 9 -15.60 -19.15 2.87
N ASP A 10 -16.19 -18.63 3.94
CA ASP A 10 -15.95 -17.28 4.48
C ASP A 10 -14.56 -17.07 5.10
N ASN A 11 -13.68 -18.07 5.11
CA ASN A 11 -12.40 -18.00 5.80
C ASN A 11 -11.23 -17.98 4.82
N ILE A 12 -10.53 -16.84 4.78
CA ILE A 12 -9.21 -16.73 4.16
C ILE A 12 -8.19 -17.27 5.16
N VAL A 13 -7.46 -18.31 4.76
CA VAL A 13 -6.39 -18.88 5.59
C VAL A 13 -5.05 -18.75 4.89
N ALA A 14 -4.00 -18.45 5.67
CA ALA A 14 -2.63 -18.49 5.22
C ALA A 14 -1.86 -19.49 6.11
N PHE A 15 -1.04 -20.31 5.49
CA PHE A 15 -0.25 -21.30 6.22
C PHE A 15 1.11 -21.54 5.56
N TRP A 16 2.05 -22.01 6.37
CA TRP A 16 3.36 -22.38 5.87
C TRP A 16 3.34 -23.82 5.36
N THR A 17 3.88 -24.02 4.17
CA THR A 17 4.11 -25.35 3.62
C THR A 17 5.60 -25.64 3.56
N PRO A 18 6.03 -26.89 3.83
CA PRO A 18 7.42 -27.30 3.59
C PRO A 18 7.77 -27.13 2.10
N ALA A 19 9.00 -26.76 1.80
CA ALA A 19 9.48 -26.66 0.41
C ALA A 19 9.46 -28.04 -0.29
N ASP A 20 9.69 -29.11 0.47
CA ASP A 20 9.59 -30.48 -0.03
C ASP A 20 8.19 -31.04 0.24
N PRO A 21 7.60 -31.79 -0.68
CA PRO A 21 6.34 -32.48 -0.45
C PRO A 21 6.38 -33.39 0.77
N ALA A 22 5.25 -33.49 1.47
CA ALA A 22 5.12 -34.44 2.57
C ALA A 22 5.28 -35.87 2.06
N ALA A 23 6.14 -36.64 2.72
CA ALA A 23 6.42 -38.04 2.36
C ALA A 23 6.06 -38.98 3.53
N ALA A 24 5.59 -40.17 3.18
CA ALA A 24 5.25 -41.19 4.17
C ALA A 24 6.48 -41.57 5.01
N GLY A 25 6.31 -41.62 6.34
CA GLY A 25 7.37 -41.97 7.27
C GLY A 25 8.36 -40.86 7.61
N ARG A 26 8.20 -39.65 7.05
CA ARG A 26 9.01 -38.49 7.40
C ARG A 26 8.46 -37.79 8.63
N GLU A 27 9.31 -37.53 9.60
CA GLU A 27 8.95 -36.76 10.81
C GLU A 27 9.30 -35.28 10.61
N TYR A 28 8.33 -34.39 10.89
CA TYR A 28 8.52 -32.95 10.89
C TYR A 28 8.39 -32.44 12.33
N ARG A 29 9.40 -31.71 12.82
CA ARG A 29 9.36 -31.06 14.13
C ARG A 29 9.34 -29.56 13.94
N MET A 30 8.31 -28.92 14.48
CA MET A 30 8.15 -27.48 14.43
C MET A 30 8.12 -26.94 15.86
N ASN A 31 8.91 -25.89 16.11
CA ASN A 31 8.87 -25.14 17.35
C ASN A 31 8.46 -23.71 17.01
N TYR A 32 7.36 -23.24 17.56
CA TYR A 32 6.88 -21.88 17.34
C TYR A 32 6.31 -21.28 18.62
N ARG A 33 6.29 -19.95 18.67
CA ARG A 33 5.60 -19.20 19.71
C ARG A 33 4.41 -18.50 19.09
N LEU A 34 3.23 -18.67 19.68
CA LEU A 34 2.02 -17.98 19.30
C LEU A 34 1.73 -16.90 20.34
N SER A 35 1.51 -15.68 19.87
CA SER A 35 1.21 -14.55 20.73
C SER A 35 -0.08 -13.88 20.24
N TRP A 36 -1.07 -13.76 21.10
CA TRP A 36 -2.30 -13.01 20.85
C TRP A 36 -2.14 -11.61 21.45
N LEU A 37 -2.15 -10.60 20.59
CA LEU A 37 -1.79 -9.25 20.95
C LEU A 37 -2.79 -8.27 20.34
N ALA A 38 -3.10 -7.19 21.05
CA ALA A 38 -3.88 -6.09 20.51
C ALA A 38 -3.08 -5.21 19.54
N ASP A 39 -1.74 -5.20 19.70
CA ASP A 39 -0.82 -4.49 18.81
C ASP A 39 0.50 -5.27 18.72
N ASN A 40 1.30 -5.01 17.69
CA ASN A 40 2.59 -5.65 17.52
C ASN A 40 3.60 -5.10 18.55
N PRO A 41 4.07 -5.90 19.54
CA PRO A 41 5.02 -5.43 20.54
C PRO A 41 6.46 -5.33 20.02
N LEU A 42 6.72 -5.88 18.84
CA LEU A 42 8.01 -5.75 18.19
C LEU A 42 8.02 -4.41 17.47
N PRO A 43 8.96 -3.50 17.79
CA PRO A 43 9.09 -2.27 17.03
C PRO A 43 9.28 -2.63 15.55
N PRO A 44 8.57 -1.97 14.63
CA PRO A 44 8.82 -2.17 13.21
C PRO A 44 10.27 -1.81 12.92
N ILE A 45 10.92 -2.60 12.09
CA ILE A 45 12.27 -2.28 11.60
C ILE A 45 12.22 -0.99 10.79
N ASN A 46 11.06 -0.71 10.20
CA ASN A 46 10.80 0.42 9.31
C ASN A 46 9.65 1.28 9.86
N ALA A 47 9.55 2.51 9.38
CA ALA A 47 8.44 3.41 9.70
C ALA A 47 7.08 2.83 9.29
N ARG A 48 6.05 3.13 10.09
CA ARG A 48 4.68 2.69 9.84
C ARG A 48 3.85 3.78 9.16
N PHE A 49 2.98 3.35 8.25
CA PHE A 49 1.94 4.22 7.73
C PHE A 49 0.87 4.47 8.80
N ARG A 50 0.47 5.73 8.95
CA ARG A 50 -0.51 6.17 9.96
C ARG A 50 -1.86 6.50 9.37
N ALA A 51 -1.89 7.01 8.14
CA ALA A 51 -3.12 7.42 7.48
C ALA A 51 -2.99 7.38 5.96
N VAL A 52 -4.10 7.04 5.31
CA VAL A 52 -4.25 7.15 3.86
C VAL A 52 -5.44 8.05 3.57
N ARG A 53 -5.27 8.96 2.62
CA ARG A 53 -6.32 9.87 2.16
C ARG A 53 -6.34 9.88 0.65
N LEU A 54 -7.52 10.01 0.09
CA LEU A 54 -7.76 10.14 -1.34
C LEU A 54 -8.29 11.54 -1.66
N GLY A 55 -7.92 12.05 -2.81
CA GLY A 55 -8.39 13.32 -3.30
C GLY A 55 -8.27 13.43 -4.82
N LYS A 56 -8.66 14.57 -5.40
CA LYS A 56 -8.48 14.82 -6.83
C LYS A 56 -7.00 14.83 -7.20
N GLY A 57 -6.65 14.05 -8.21
CA GLY A 57 -5.31 14.00 -8.79
C GLY A 57 -4.91 15.26 -9.55
N GLY A 58 -3.70 15.24 -10.10
CA GLY A 58 -3.14 16.32 -10.90
C GLY A 58 -2.40 17.38 -10.08
N ILE A 59 -2.04 18.46 -10.75
CA ILE A 59 -1.21 19.55 -10.23
C ILE A 59 -2.10 20.71 -9.77
N PRO A 60 -1.89 21.25 -8.55
CA PRO A 60 -2.62 22.43 -8.10
C PRO A 60 -2.47 23.63 -9.06
N GLY A 61 -3.58 24.33 -9.33
CA GLY A 61 -3.58 25.47 -10.24
C GLY A 61 -3.68 25.11 -11.74
N GLN A 62 -3.73 23.84 -12.08
CA GLN A 62 -4.00 23.35 -13.44
C GLN A 62 -5.36 22.66 -13.52
N PRO A 63 -5.93 22.52 -14.74
CA PRO A 63 -7.12 21.68 -14.93
C PRO A 63 -6.88 20.28 -14.39
N ARG A 64 -7.80 19.78 -13.57
CA ARG A 64 -7.68 18.45 -12.98
C ARG A 64 -8.05 17.40 -14.00
N PRO A 65 -7.20 16.36 -14.21
CA PRO A 65 -7.59 15.23 -15.05
C PRO A 65 -8.83 14.54 -14.47
N ALA A 66 -9.74 14.12 -15.35
CA ALA A 66 -10.79 13.19 -14.98
C ALA A 66 -10.16 11.83 -14.64
N ASP A 67 -10.84 10.98 -13.92
CA ASP A 67 -10.39 9.62 -13.60
C ASP A 67 -8.93 9.53 -13.08
N THR A 68 -8.50 10.56 -12.34
CA THR A 68 -7.19 10.56 -11.67
C THR A 68 -7.38 10.90 -10.19
N VAL A 69 -6.93 10.01 -9.33
CA VAL A 69 -6.97 10.19 -7.88
C VAL A 69 -5.56 10.40 -7.33
N LYS A 70 -5.42 11.32 -6.40
CA LYS A 70 -4.22 11.49 -5.59
C LYS A 70 -4.34 10.66 -4.33
N VAL A 71 -3.36 9.80 -4.10
CA VAL A 71 -3.19 9.04 -2.86
C VAL A 71 -2.17 9.77 -1.99
N VAL A 72 -2.53 9.99 -0.74
CA VAL A 72 -1.70 10.66 0.26
C VAL A 72 -1.53 9.72 1.45
N CYS A 73 -0.31 9.30 1.71
CA CYS A 73 0.03 8.36 2.78
C CYS A 73 0.94 9.06 3.80
N ASP A 74 0.43 9.28 5.01
CA ASP A 74 1.23 9.81 6.12
C ASP A 74 1.88 8.66 6.87
N PHE A 75 3.18 8.78 7.21
CA PHE A 75 3.94 7.76 7.92
C PHE A 75 4.91 8.37 8.94
N GLU A 76 5.42 7.54 9.82
CA GLU A 76 6.33 7.93 10.90
C GLU A 76 7.68 8.37 10.36
N ALA A 77 8.41 9.17 11.14
CA ALA A 77 9.77 9.59 10.80
C ALA A 77 10.85 8.58 11.21
N THR A 78 10.47 7.42 11.77
CA THR A 78 11.42 6.39 12.24
C THR A 78 12.41 6.00 11.15
N GLY A 79 13.70 6.15 11.44
CA GLY A 79 14.78 5.89 10.48
C GLY A 79 15.00 6.98 9.42
N LEU A 80 14.25 8.08 9.51
CA LEU A 80 14.38 9.25 8.64
C LEU A 80 14.65 10.54 9.43
N GLU A 81 15.11 10.41 10.69
CA GLU A 81 15.40 11.55 11.57
C GLU A 81 16.48 12.42 10.94
N GLY A 82 16.16 13.70 10.75
CA GLY A 82 17.06 14.67 10.12
C GLY A 82 17.23 14.53 8.62
N ALA A 83 16.52 13.60 7.98
CA ALA A 83 16.52 13.50 6.53
C ALA A 83 15.73 14.66 5.91
N GLU A 84 16.20 15.15 4.76
CA GLU A 84 15.53 16.18 3.97
C GLU A 84 14.92 15.61 2.70
N ARG A 85 13.95 16.33 2.13
CA ARG A 85 13.40 15.99 0.83
C ARG A 85 14.53 15.99 -0.22
N GLY A 86 14.68 14.86 -0.92
CA GLY A 86 15.73 14.74 -1.93
C GLY A 86 15.64 13.42 -2.70
N PRO A 87 16.53 13.20 -3.66
CA PRO A 87 16.50 12.01 -4.52
C PRO A 87 16.82 10.72 -3.77
N ALA A 88 17.41 10.81 -2.57
CA ALA A 88 17.68 9.67 -1.71
C ALA A 88 16.40 9.03 -1.15
N ILE A 89 15.31 9.81 -1.05
CA ILE A 89 14.03 9.34 -0.54
C ILE A 89 13.01 9.26 -1.68
N ARG A 90 12.51 8.08 -1.94
CA ARG A 90 11.62 7.81 -3.07
C ARG A 90 10.38 7.04 -2.61
N THR A 91 9.22 7.50 -3.04
CA THR A 91 7.99 6.71 -2.98
C THR A 91 8.02 5.68 -4.10
N VAL A 92 7.87 4.40 -3.77
CA VAL A 92 7.81 3.30 -4.73
C VAL A 92 6.40 2.75 -4.71
N VAL A 93 5.77 2.76 -5.88
CA VAL A 93 4.39 2.30 -6.06
C VAL A 93 4.34 1.26 -7.17
N THR A 94 3.65 0.17 -6.92
CA THR A 94 3.27 -0.81 -7.94
C THR A 94 1.76 -0.89 -7.98
N ALA A 95 1.16 -0.78 -9.17
CA ALA A 95 -0.27 -0.92 -9.41
C ALA A 95 -0.54 -2.11 -10.32
N SER A 96 -1.58 -2.89 -10.04
CA SER A 96 -2.00 -4.00 -10.89
C SER A 96 -2.55 -3.50 -12.23
N ARG A 97 -3.13 -2.30 -12.25
CA ARG A 97 -3.72 -1.63 -13.42
C ARG A 97 -3.76 -0.11 -13.21
N GLY A 98 -4.08 0.63 -14.27
CA GLY A 98 -3.95 2.07 -14.29
C GLY A 98 -2.50 2.53 -14.41
N ARG A 99 -2.25 3.82 -14.30
CA ARG A 99 -0.92 4.43 -14.39
C ARG A 99 -0.59 5.18 -13.11
N VAL A 100 0.60 4.92 -12.58
CA VAL A 100 1.16 5.65 -11.44
C VAL A 100 1.93 6.87 -11.95
N GLY A 101 1.86 7.99 -11.24
CA GLY A 101 2.63 9.18 -11.56
C GLY A 101 2.69 10.17 -10.40
N GLY A 102 3.61 11.13 -10.49
CA GLY A 102 3.73 12.20 -9.51
C GLY A 102 4.21 11.75 -8.13
N GLU A 103 4.96 10.66 -8.04
CA GLU A 103 5.47 10.10 -6.80
C GLU A 103 6.43 11.08 -6.12
N ALA A 104 6.20 11.34 -4.85
CA ALA A 104 7.08 12.14 -4.00
C ALA A 104 6.96 11.73 -2.53
N ALA A 105 8.03 11.96 -1.78
CA ALA A 105 8.01 11.90 -0.32
C ALA A 105 8.65 13.17 0.26
N TYR A 106 8.10 13.66 1.37
CA TYR A 106 8.61 14.87 2.05
C TYR A 106 8.18 14.90 3.51
N PRO A 107 8.96 15.60 4.38
CA PRO A 107 8.60 15.80 5.78
C PRO A 107 7.36 16.70 5.90
N VAL A 108 6.51 16.43 6.87
CA VAL A 108 5.31 17.23 7.15
C VAL A 108 5.70 18.36 8.09
N VAL A 109 5.55 19.60 7.65
CA VAL A 109 5.90 20.78 8.45
C VAL A 109 5.07 20.86 9.74
N GLY A 110 5.74 21.00 10.87
CA GLY A 110 5.09 21.12 12.19
C GLY A 110 4.59 19.80 12.78
N GLN A 111 4.94 18.67 12.19
CA GLN A 111 4.62 17.33 12.70
C GLN A 111 5.86 16.43 12.62
N ASP A 112 5.94 15.48 13.54
CA ASP A 112 6.94 14.41 13.47
C ASP A 112 6.43 13.30 12.56
N GLY A 113 6.67 13.46 11.27
CA GLY A 113 6.22 12.50 10.26
C GLY A 113 6.54 12.92 8.83
N TRP A 114 6.35 11.99 7.94
CA TRP A 114 6.56 12.13 6.51
C TRP A 114 5.28 11.86 5.74
N ARG A 115 5.24 12.34 4.53
CA ARG A 115 4.14 12.15 3.59
C ARG A 115 4.66 11.62 2.26
N ALA A 116 4.14 10.48 1.84
CA ALA A 116 4.26 9.97 0.49
C ALA A 116 3.01 10.35 -0.31
N ILE A 117 3.21 10.79 -1.54
CA ILE A 117 2.10 11.10 -2.47
C ILE A 117 2.35 10.48 -3.83
N PHE A 118 1.28 10.17 -4.52
CA PHE A 118 1.29 9.77 -5.92
C PHE A 118 -0.11 9.91 -6.52
N ASP A 119 -0.19 9.92 -7.84
CA ASP A 119 -1.43 9.89 -8.59
C ASP A 119 -1.65 8.51 -9.20
N ILE A 120 -2.90 8.06 -9.24
CA ILE A 120 -3.36 6.91 -10.03
C ILE A 120 -4.30 7.44 -11.09
N ASP A 121 -3.90 7.32 -12.35
CA ASP A 121 -4.71 7.58 -13.52
C ASP A 121 -5.34 6.25 -13.98
N PHE A 122 -6.66 6.21 -14.00
CA PHE A 122 -7.44 5.04 -14.38
C PHE A 122 -8.43 5.32 -15.53
N ALA A 123 -8.16 6.38 -16.31
CA ALA A 123 -8.99 6.79 -17.43
C ALA A 123 -9.12 5.72 -18.53
N ASP A 124 -8.10 4.85 -18.67
CA ASP A 124 -8.11 3.76 -19.65
C ASP A 124 -8.92 2.53 -19.21
N LEU A 125 -9.38 2.49 -17.95
CA LEU A 125 -10.22 1.40 -17.45
C LEU A 125 -11.68 1.59 -17.89
N PRO A 126 -12.39 0.51 -18.25
CA PRO A 126 -13.80 0.58 -18.64
C PRO A 126 -14.66 1.31 -17.60
N PRO A 127 -15.71 2.06 -18.02
CA PRO A 127 -16.55 2.81 -17.08
C PRO A 127 -17.29 1.94 -16.05
N ASP A 128 -17.63 0.72 -16.44
CA ASP A 128 -18.30 -0.31 -15.64
C ASP A 128 -17.34 -1.30 -14.97
N GLU A 129 -16.04 -0.97 -14.95
CA GLU A 129 -15.01 -1.78 -14.31
C GLU A 129 -15.15 -1.74 -12.80
N ASP A 130 -15.28 -2.92 -12.20
CA ASP A 130 -15.42 -3.09 -10.76
C ASP A 130 -14.26 -3.88 -10.13
N GLU A 131 -13.37 -4.42 -10.96
CA GLU A 131 -12.18 -5.11 -10.47
C GLU A 131 -11.20 -4.10 -9.84
N PRO A 132 -10.73 -4.35 -8.61
CA PRO A 132 -9.92 -3.39 -7.87
C PRO A 132 -8.55 -3.13 -8.54
N ILE A 133 -8.04 -1.93 -8.32
CA ILE A 133 -6.64 -1.58 -8.55
C ILE A 133 -5.89 -1.95 -7.28
N ASP A 134 -5.10 -3.01 -7.32
CA ASP A 134 -4.23 -3.39 -6.21
C ASP A 134 -2.97 -2.56 -6.22
N LEU A 135 -2.66 -1.93 -5.11
CA LEU A 135 -1.48 -1.09 -4.93
C LEU A 135 -0.57 -1.66 -3.86
N ARG A 136 0.72 -1.61 -4.12
CA ARG A 136 1.78 -1.80 -3.13
C ARG A 136 2.59 -0.52 -3.05
N VAL A 137 2.71 0.03 -1.85
CA VAL A 137 3.35 1.32 -1.61
C VAL A 137 4.37 1.17 -0.50
N TYR A 138 5.58 1.65 -0.72
CA TYR A 138 6.59 1.82 0.33
C TYR A 138 7.50 2.99 -0.03
N VAL A 139 8.26 3.45 0.95
CA VAL A 139 9.26 4.51 0.75
C VAL A 139 10.65 3.91 0.91
N GLU A 140 11.54 4.27 -0.01
CA GLU A 140 12.96 3.95 0.04
C GLU A 140 13.77 5.14 0.55
N HIS A 141 14.83 4.84 1.30
CA HIS A 141 15.90 5.77 1.63
C HIS A 141 17.24 5.10 1.25
N ASP A 142 17.99 5.73 0.37
CA ASP A 142 19.26 5.20 -0.16
C ASP A 142 19.14 3.76 -0.71
N GLY A 143 18.05 3.47 -1.42
CA GLY A 143 17.79 2.18 -2.04
C GLY A 143 17.40 1.05 -1.08
N LYS A 144 17.11 1.37 0.17
CA LYS A 144 16.60 0.42 1.17
C LYS A 144 15.18 0.83 1.59
N ALA A 145 14.33 -0.15 1.86
CA ALA A 145 12.99 0.12 2.37
C ALA A 145 13.08 0.85 3.72
N ALA A 146 12.52 2.05 3.79
CA ALA A 146 12.43 2.88 4.99
C ALA A 146 11.07 2.73 5.69
N THR A 147 10.04 2.24 5.00
CA THR A 147 8.72 1.98 5.57
C THR A 147 8.34 0.52 5.44
N GLU A 148 7.32 0.10 6.17
CA GLU A 148 6.56 -1.11 5.84
C GLU A 148 5.97 -1.01 4.42
N THR A 149 5.49 -2.12 3.87
CA THR A 149 4.74 -2.13 2.61
C THR A 149 3.25 -1.97 2.91
N LEU A 150 2.68 -0.88 2.45
CA LEU A 150 1.23 -0.63 2.49
C LEU A 150 0.58 -1.32 1.28
N ILE A 151 -0.47 -2.08 1.54
CA ILE A 151 -1.31 -2.70 0.52
C ILE A 151 -2.66 -1.99 0.52
N LEU A 152 -3.10 -1.52 -0.64
CA LEU A 152 -4.38 -0.85 -0.83
C LEU A 152 -5.12 -1.46 -2.01
N GLN A 153 -6.44 -1.47 -1.91
CA GLN A 153 -7.35 -1.78 -3.02
C GLN A 153 -8.21 -0.55 -3.29
N LEU A 154 -8.21 -0.09 -4.53
CA LEU A 154 -9.01 1.04 -4.99
C LEU A 154 -10.00 0.55 -6.04
N PHE A 155 -11.29 0.78 -5.82
CA PHE A 155 -12.35 0.38 -6.74
C PHE A 155 -12.68 1.53 -7.70
N PRO A 156 -12.52 1.37 -9.03
CA PRO A 156 -12.74 2.43 -10.01
C PRO A 156 -14.13 3.06 -9.93
N SER A 157 -15.17 2.28 -9.67
CA SER A 157 -16.54 2.78 -9.48
C SER A 157 -16.63 3.76 -8.31
N GLN A 158 -16.09 3.39 -7.14
CA GLN A 158 -16.09 4.24 -5.94
C GLN A 158 -15.24 5.51 -6.13
N LEU A 159 -14.12 5.39 -6.85
CA LEU A 159 -13.27 6.54 -7.17
C LEU A 159 -14.02 7.55 -8.06
N ARG A 160 -14.74 7.09 -9.08
CA ARG A 160 -15.56 7.96 -9.94
C ARG A 160 -16.66 8.67 -9.15
N GLU A 161 -17.36 7.96 -8.26
CA GLU A 161 -18.36 8.55 -7.37
C GLU A 161 -17.74 9.63 -6.46
N MET A 162 -16.60 9.34 -5.83
CA MET A 162 -15.89 10.31 -5.00
C MET A 162 -15.49 11.56 -5.79
N LEU A 163 -14.93 11.39 -6.99
CA LEU A 163 -14.50 12.50 -7.84
C LEU A 163 -15.68 13.35 -8.30
N ALA A 164 -16.85 12.74 -8.60
CA ALA A 164 -18.07 13.44 -8.96
C ALA A 164 -18.66 14.23 -7.79
N ALA A 165 -18.65 13.68 -6.59
CA ALA A 165 -19.19 14.32 -5.38
C ALA A 165 -18.36 15.54 -4.92
N THR A 166 -17.13 15.69 -5.39
CA THR A 166 -16.21 16.76 -4.98
C THR A 166 -16.20 17.94 -5.98
N ASN A 167 -17.06 17.94 -7.01
CA ASN A 167 -17.17 19.03 -8.01
C ASN A 167 -18.04 20.19 -7.54
#